data_db3ee14d106fb734fa6ecf97a33a0caa
#
_entry.id   db3ee14d106fb734fa6ecf97a33a0caa
#
_cell.length_a   1.000
_cell.length_b   1.000
_cell.length_c   1.000
_cell.angle_alpha   90.00
_cell.angle_beta   90.00
_cell.angle_gamma   90.00
#
_symmetry.space_group_name_H-M   'P 1'
#
loop_
_entity.id
_entity.type
_entity.pdbx_description
1 polymer ?
#
loop_
_entity_poly.entity_id
_entity_poly.type
_entity_poly.pdbx_seq_one_letter_code
_entity_poly.pdbx_strand_id
1 'polypeptide(L)'
;MTADARRSVPRTDVVLADGRLAEAMTRLGRATVKEAVAAAQQQARQGALDPAAVVDAAVAGLPETATSLHEVINATGVVLHTNLGRAPLSDAALRAIEAAAGYVDIEFDLATGRRAQRGRGTLAALRAVVPSAEDVLVVNNGAAAVLLATTAFAAGREVVVSRGELVEIGDGFRLPDLIESTGARLHEVGTTNRVRLADYADAIGPATGCILKVHPSNFRIEGFTASVPIRELATLPARVVADLGSGLVAPDPLLPDEPDVASALAAGADLVTASGDKLLGGPQAGLVFGRAEVVERLRRHPLARAVRMDKLRLAALEATVRGPRAPVGIAVHADAAELLARCERLADAIAAEGVRVVEAAGAVGGGGAPGRTLPGWAVSLPEACAARLRSGRPAVVGRIERGRCLIDVRCVPPADDSRLATAIRAALAGQ
;
A
#
# COMPACT_ATOMS: atom_id res chain seq x y z
N MET A 1 -22.59 39.78 18.41
CA MET A 1 -23.89 39.32 17.86
C MET A 1 -25.00 39.58 18.88
N THR A 2 -26.05 40.19 18.44
CA THR A 2 -27.25 40.43 19.25
C THR A 2 -27.98 39.11 19.51
N ALA A 3 -28.69 38.97 20.63
CA ALA A 3 -29.46 37.77 21.00
C ALA A 3 -30.49 37.37 19.90
N ASP A 4 -30.84 38.27 19.01
CA ASP A 4 -31.79 38.09 17.92
C ASP A 4 -31.21 37.28 16.76
N ALA A 5 -29.92 37.43 16.43
CA ALA A 5 -29.25 36.67 15.38
C ALA A 5 -29.10 35.15 15.69
N ARG A 6 -29.07 34.78 16.98
CA ARG A 6 -29.05 33.36 17.38
C ARG A 6 -30.40 32.69 17.25
N ARG A 7 -31.50 33.45 17.35
CA ARG A 7 -32.88 32.96 17.19
C ARG A 7 -33.27 32.73 15.73
N SER A 8 -32.56 33.38 14.78
CA SER A 8 -32.83 33.25 13.33
C SER A 8 -32.22 32.01 12.68
N VAL A 9 -31.32 31.26 13.38
CA VAL A 9 -30.73 30.01 12.84
C VAL A 9 -31.82 28.97 12.73
N PRO A 10 -32.05 28.40 11.52
CA PRO A 10 -33.12 27.41 11.29
C PRO A 10 -32.90 26.14 12.13
N ARG A 11 -34.00 25.53 12.58
CA ARG A 11 -33.96 24.30 13.38
C ARG A 11 -33.46 23.15 12.53
N THR A 12 -32.78 22.16 13.16
CA THR A 12 -32.20 21.02 12.49
C THR A 12 -33.21 20.19 11.69
N ASP A 13 -34.43 20.04 12.24
CA ASP A 13 -35.53 19.33 11.56
C ASP A 13 -35.96 20.03 10.26
N VAL A 14 -36.01 21.36 10.27
CA VAL A 14 -36.34 22.19 9.10
C VAL A 14 -35.25 22.08 8.04
N VAL A 15 -33.97 22.16 8.44
CA VAL A 15 -32.82 22.02 7.51
C VAL A 15 -32.78 20.62 6.89
N LEU A 16 -32.98 19.58 7.68
CA LEU A 16 -32.97 18.18 7.19
C LEU A 16 -34.14 17.84 6.24
N ALA A 17 -35.20 18.68 6.22
CA ALA A 17 -36.31 18.52 5.30
C ALA A 17 -36.01 19.02 3.87
N ASP A 18 -34.89 19.70 3.63
CA ASP A 18 -34.45 20.08 2.27
C ASP A 18 -34.20 18.80 1.42
N GLY A 19 -34.73 18.78 0.20
CA GLY A 19 -34.67 17.61 -0.69
C GLY A 19 -33.26 17.11 -0.97
N ARG A 20 -32.28 18.01 -1.08
CA ARG A 20 -30.86 17.67 -1.32
C ARG A 20 -30.24 16.95 -0.10
N LEU A 21 -30.61 17.35 1.11
CA LEU A 21 -30.16 16.69 2.35
C LEU A 21 -30.92 15.38 2.59
N ALA A 22 -32.19 15.32 2.19
CA ALA A 22 -32.96 14.08 2.24
C ALA A 22 -32.37 13.00 1.32
N GLU A 23 -31.98 13.35 0.10
CA GLU A 23 -31.26 12.48 -0.82
C GLU A 23 -29.89 12.07 -0.26
N ALA A 24 -29.14 13.02 0.28
CA ALA A 24 -27.85 12.75 0.92
C ALA A 24 -27.98 11.77 2.10
N MET A 25 -29.05 11.83 2.88
CA MET A 25 -29.29 10.88 3.98
C MET A 25 -29.42 9.43 3.50
N THR A 26 -29.94 9.21 2.30
CA THR A 26 -30.04 7.85 1.70
C THR A 26 -28.66 7.31 1.33
N ARG A 27 -27.76 8.18 0.87
CA ARG A 27 -26.40 7.82 0.43
C ARG A 27 -25.37 7.79 1.59
N LEU A 28 -25.42 8.79 2.47
CA LEU A 28 -24.38 9.00 3.51
C LEU A 28 -24.85 8.57 4.91
N GLY A 29 -26.14 8.31 5.10
CA GLY A 29 -26.73 8.06 6.40
C GLY A 29 -27.11 9.36 7.14
N ARG A 30 -28.16 9.27 7.99
CA ARG A 30 -28.70 10.42 8.72
C ARG A 30 -27.70 11.07 9.69
N ALA A 31 -26.81 10.30 10.31
CA ALA A 31 -25.85 10.82 11.27
C ALA A 31 -24.86 11.81 10.60
N THR A 32 -24.25 11.39 9.49
CA THR A 32 -23.28 12.20 8.72
C THR A 32 -23.91 13.49 8.21
N VAL A 33 -25.13 13.44 7.67
CA VAL A 33 -25.83 14.64 7.19
C VAL A 33 -26.17 15.58 8.35
N LYS A 34 -26.56 15.02 9.51
CA LYS A 34 -26.82 15.83 10.71
C LYS A 34 -25.57 16.52 11.24
N GLU A 35 -24.40 15.92 11.14
CA GLU A 35 -23.12 16.54 11.50
C GLU A 35 -22.81 17.75 10.59
N ALA A 36 -22.99 17.64 9.28
CA ALA A 36 -22.81 18.74 8.34
C ALA A 36 -23.80 19.90 8.65
N VAL A 37 -25.07 19.58 8.94
CA VAL A 37 -26.06 20.56 9.36
C VAL A 37 -25.66 21.26 10.67
N ALA A 38 -25.20 20.50 11.67
CA ALA A 38 -24.76 21.05 12.95
C ALA A 38 -23.55 21.98 12.78
N ALA A 39 -22.61 21.65 11.92
CA ALA A 39 -21.44 22.48 11.59
C ALA A 39 -21.87 23.82 10.96
N ALA A 40 -22.75 23.77 9.95
CA ALA A 40 -23.29 25.01 9.32
C ALA A 40 -24.09 25.89 10.30
N GLN A 41 -24.93 25.27 11.12
CA GLN A 41 -25.65 25.97 12.18
C GLN A 41 -24.71 26.62 13.21
N GLN A 42 -23.59 25.96 13.53
CA GLN A 42 -22.61 26.50 14.47
C GLN A 42 -21.89 27.72 13.87
N GLN A 43 -21.53 27.69 12.58
CA GLN A 43 -20.98 28.87 11.89
C GLN A 43 -21.97 30.04 11.89
N ALA A 44 -23.25 29.77 11.65
CA ALA A 44 -24.29 30.83 11.72
C ALA A 44 -24.45 31.39 13.14
N ARG A 45 -24.41 30.55 14.19
CA ARG A 45 -24.44 31.01 15.59
C ARG A 45 -23.24 31.87 15.96
N GLN A 46 -22.09 31.63 15.34
CA GLN A 46 -20.86 32.41 15.53
C GLN A 46 -20.82 33.69 14.67
N GLY A 47 -21.79 33.90 13.77
CA GLY A 47 -21.85 35.03 12.85
C GLY A 47 -20.91 34.94 11.64
N ALA A 48 -20.33 33.79 11.42
CA ALA A 48 -19.49 33.50 10.26
C ALA A 48 -20.30 33.11 9.01
N LEU A 49 -21.59 32.83 9.17
CA LEU A 49 -22.51 32.43 8.10
C LEU A 49 -23.86 33.12 8.30
N ASP A 50 -24.49 33.59 7.20
CA ASP A 50 -25.86 34.06 7.23
C ASP A 50 -26.81 32.87 7.58
N PRO A 51 -27.74 33.04 8.55
CA PRO A 51 -28.75 32.00 8.84
C PRO A 51 -29.53 31.47 7.62
N ALA A 52 -29.80 32.33 6.62
CA ALA A 52 -30.44 31.91 5.38
C ALA A 52 -29.59 30.98 4.52
N ALA A 53 -28.25 31.03 4.65
CA ALA A 53 -27.33 30.19 3.89
C ALA A 53 -26.99 28.84 4.57
N VAL A 54 -27.59 28.52 5.73
CA VAL A 54 -27.29 27.31 6.50
C VAL A 54 -27.53 26.03 5.69
N VAL A 55 -28.61 25.96 4.90
CA VAL A 55 -28.91 24.81 4.07
C VAL A 55 -27.82 24.59 3.01
N ASP A 56 -27.49 25.68 2.28
CA ASP A 56 -26.47 25.57 1.21
C ASP A 56 -25.10 25.26 1.77
N ALA A 57 -24.73 25.82 2.91
CA ALA A 57 -23.49 25.49 3.59
C ALA A 57 -23.45 24.04 4.10
N ALA A 58 -24.58 23.54 4.61
CA ALA A 58 -24.70 22.13 5.00
C ALA A 58 -24.52 21.20 3.79
N VAL A 59 -25.17 21.52 2.66
CA VAL A 59 -25.01 20.76 1.41
C VAL A 59 -23.58 20.80 0.91
N ALA A 60 -22.93 21.97 0.89
CA ALA A 60 -21.53 22.14 0.50
C ALA A 60 -20.54 21.45 1.46
N GLY A 61 -20.93 21.29 2.72
CA GLY A 61 -20.16 20.61 3.75
C GLY A 61 -20.33 19.07 3.78
N LEU A 62 -21.21 18.50 2.93
CA LEU A 62 -21.38 17.05 2.87
C LEU A 62 -20.11 16.37 2.36
N PRO A 63 -19.69 15.25 2.96
CA PRO A 63 -18.62 14.45 2.41
C PRO A 63 -19.10 13.71 1.13
N GLU A 64 -18.16 13.38 0.26
CA GLU A 64 -18.46 12.63 -0.97
C GLU A 64 -18.90 11.18 -0.66
N THR A 65 -18.33 10.59 0.39
CA THR A 65 -18.60 9.22 0.83
C THR A 65 -18.89 9.18 2.33
N ALA A 66 -19.46 8.08 2.81
CA ALA A 66 -19.76 7.86 4.23
C ALA A 66 -18.53 7.45 5.07
N THR A 67 -17.33 7.51 4.51
CA THR A 67 -16.06 7.29 5.22
C THR A 67 -15.33 8.60 5.49
N SER A 68 -14.48 8.62 6.52
CA SER A 68 -13.59 9.74 6.82
C SER A 68 -12.33 9.80 5.91
N LEU A 69 -12.13 8.79 5.06
CA LEU A 69 -11.03 8.80 4.10
C LEU A 69 -11.37 9.73 2.93
N HIS A 70 -10.37 10.50 2.51
CA HIS A 70 -10.49 11.40 1.36
C HIS A 70 -9.63 10.90 0.21
N GLU A 71 -10.13 11.05 -1.01
CA GLU A 71 -9.34 10.86 -2.22
C GLU A 71 -8.18 11.87 -2.24
N VAL A 72 -6.99 11.38 -2.61
CA VAL A 72 -5.79 12.21 -2.74
C VAL A 72 -5.12 11.95 -4.08
N ILE A 73 -4.84 13.01 -4.83
CA ILE A 73 -3.96 12.93 -6.00
C ILE A 73 -2.53 12.90 -5.50
N ASN A 74 -1.86 11.75 -5.66
CA ASN A 74 -0.46 11.58 -5.32
C ASN A 74 0.44 12.17 -6.41
N ALA A 75 0.89 13.39 -6.21
CA ALA A 75 1.84 14.08 -7.09
C ALA A 75 3.23 14.23 -6.45
N THR A 76 3.60 13.31 -5.53
CA THR A 76 4.91 13.35 -4.85
C THR A 76 6.04 12.78 -5.70
N GLY A 77 5.74 11.91 -6.68
CA GLY A 77 6.71 11.09 -7.39
C GLY A 77 7.18 9.85 -6.61
N VAL A 78 6.60 9.59 -5.43
CA VAL A 78 6.84 8.37 -4.64
C VAL A 78 5.74 7.37 -4.95
N VAL A 79 6.11 6.26 -5.61
CA VAL A 79 5.14 5.27 -6.12
C VAL A 79 4.43 4.55 -4.98
N LEU A 80 5.18 4.05 -4.01
CA LEU A 80 4.66 3.37 -2.81
C LEU A 80 4.73 4.32 -1.60
N HIS A 81 3.89 5.35 -1.60
CA HIS A 81 3.86 6.32 -0.52
C HIS A 81 3.13 5.75 0.70
N THR A 82 3.85 5.46 1.77
CA THR A 82 3.33 4.79 2.97
C THR A 82 2.13 5.49 3.60
N ASN A 83 2.16 6.82 3.66
CA ASN A 83 1.09 7.64 4.29
C ASN A 83 -0.09 7.92 3.35
N LEU A 84 0.00 7.55 2.07
CA LEU A 84 -1.07 7.73 1.07
C LEU A 84 -1.67 6.38 0.63
N GLY A 85 -1.56 5.34 1.45
CA GLY A 85 -2.20 4.04 1.21
C GLY A 85 -1.38 3.06 0.37
N ARG A 86 -0.12 3.36 0.03
CA ARG A 86 0.79 2.52 -0.77
C ARG A 86 0.30 2.32 -2.20
N ALA A 87 0.05 1.06 -2.62
CA ALA A 87 -0.35 0.72 -3.98
C ALA A 87 -1.81 1.05 -4.25
N PRO A 88 -2.13 1.93 -5.21
CA PRO A 88 -3.49 2.07 -5.71
C PRO A 88 -3.90 0.83 -6.52
N LEU A 89 -5.16 0.45 -6.41
CA LEU A 89 -5.72 -0.68 -7.15
C LEU A 89 -6.02 -0.31 -8.61
N SER A 90 -5.92 -1.30 -9.50
CA SER A 90 -6.38 -1.14 -10.88
C SER A 90 -7.91 -1.15 -10.96
N ASP A 91 -8.47 -0.59 -12.04
CA ASP A 91 -9.92 -0.65 -12.30
C ASP A 91 -10.45 -2.08 -12.33
N ALA A 92 -9.64 -3.03 -12.81
CA ALA A 92 -10.02 -4.45 -12.79
C ALA A 92 -10.17 -4.97 -11.35
N ALA A 93 -9.25 -4.59 -10.46
CA ALA A 93 -9.31 -4.96 -9.05
C ALA A 93 -10.48 -4.27 -8.31
N LEU A 94 -10.77 -3.00 -8.62
CA LEU A 94 -11.92 -2.28 -8.07
C LEU A 94 -13.24 -2.94 -8.48
N ARG A 95 -13.42 -3.26 -9.76
CA ARG A 95 -14.61 -3.99 -10.24
C ARG A 95 -14.72 -5.38 -9.60
N ALA A 96 -13.62 -6.06 -9.34
CA ALA A 96 -13.64 -7.36 -8.67
C ALA A 96 -14.08 -7.25 -7.20
N ILE A 97 -13.70 -6.18 -6.49
CA ILE A 97 -14.20 -5.88 -5.14
C ILE A 97 -15.70 -5.68 -5.17
N GLU A 98 -16.20 -4.84 -6.08
CA GLU A 98 -17.63 -4.56 -6.22
C GLU A 98 -18.42 -5.84 -6.49
N ALA A 99 -17.99 -6.66 -7.45
CA ALA A 99 -18.61 -7.95 -7.75
C ALA A 99 -18.60 -8.91 -6.56
N ALA A 100 -17.52 -8.90 -5.76
CA ALA A 100 -17.39 -9.76 -4.60
C ALA A 100 -18.14 -9.24 -3.35
N ALA A 101 -18.69 -8.02 -3.37
CA ALA A 101 -19.35 -7.43 -2.21
C ALA A 101 -20.65 -8.19 -1.83
N GLY A 102 -21.36 -8.76 -2.80
CA GLY A 102 -22.54 -9.59 -2.59
C GLY A 102 -22.22 -11.04 -2.20
N TYR A 103 -23.15 -11.95 -2.45
CA TYR A 103 -22.93 -13.40 -2.30
C TYR A 103 -22.08 -13.92 -3.46
N VAL A 104 -21.04 -14.70 -3.14
CA VAL A 104 -20.11 -15.30 -4.12
C VAL A 104 -19.73 -16.73 -3.70
N ASP A 105 -19.27 -17.51 -4.64
CA ASP A 105 -18.87 -18.90 -4.52
C ASP A 105 -17.47 -19.12 -3.90
N ILE A 106 -17.09 -18.26 -2.94
CA ILE A 106 -15.73 -18.23 -2.37
C ILE A 106 -15.23 -19.56 -1.80
N GLU A 107 -16.14 -20.40 -1.28
CA GLU A 107 -15.87 -21.75 -0.76
C GLU A 107 -16.90 -22.76 -1.32
N PHE A 108 -17.50 -22.48 -2.48
CA PHE A 108 -18.53 -23.31 -3.07
C PHE A 108 -18.23 -23.59 -4.55
N ASP A 109 -18.45 -24.82 -4.99
CA ASP A 109 -18.32 -25.19 -6.38
C ASP A 109 -19.72 -25.23 -7.01
N LEU A 110 -19.98 -24.28 -7.91
CA LEU A 110 -21.29 -24.14 -8.55
C LEU A 110 -21.63 -25.33 -9.47
N ALA A 111 -20.63 -26.00 -10.05
CA ALA A 111 -20.86 -27.13 -10.93
C ALA A 111 -21.26 -28.40 -10.17
N THR A 112 -20.64 -28.62 -9.01
CA THR A 112 -20.86 -29.82 -8.22
C THR A 112 -21.80 -29.65 -7.04
N GLY A 113 -22.11 -28.40 -6.66
CA GLY A 113 -22.90 -28.09 -5.48
C GLY A 113 -22.20 -28.41 -4.15
N ARG A 114 -20.88 -28.58 -4.16
CA ARG A 114 -20.10 -29.00 -2.98
C ARG A 114 -19.18 -27.88 -2.48
N ARG A 115 -18.73 -28.02 -1.25
CA ARG A 115 -17.71 -27.17 -0.68
C ARG A 115 -16.41 -27.26 -1.46
N ALA A 116 -15.81 -26.11 -1.76
CA ALA A 116 -14.52 -25.97 -2.47
C ALA A 116 -13.47 -25.27 -1.61
N GLN A 117 -12.23 -25.33 -2.06
CA GLN A 117 -11.12 -24.58 -1.44
C GLN A 117 -11.36 -23.08 -1.60
N ARG A 118 -11.22 -22.34 -0.49
CA ARG A 118 -11.33 -20.88 -0.47
C ARG A 118 -10.28 -20.23 -1.36
N GLY A 119 -10.72 -19.29 -2.22
CA GLY A 119 -9.84 -18.50 -3.06
C GLY A 119 -9.08 -19.30 -4.11
N ARG A 120 -9.60 -20.45 -4.55
CA ARG A 120 -8.95 -21.34 -5.55
C ARG A 120 -8.47 -20.60 -6.80
N GLY A 121 -9.26 -19.62 -7.29
CA GLY A 121 -8.90 -18.79 -8.44
C GLY A 121 -7.67 -17.93 -8.18
N THR A 122 -7.64 -17.25 -7.03
CA THR A 122 -6.51 -16.42 -6.59
C THR A 122 -5.22 -17.24 -6.43
N LEU A 123 -5.32 -18.41 -5.78
CA LEU A 123 -4.15 -19.30 -5.60
C LEU A 123 -3.64 -19.84 -6.95
N ALA A 124 -4.55 -20.19 -7.87
CA ALA A 124 -4.18 -20.62 -9.21
C ALA A 124 -3.51 -19.49 -10.01
N ALA A 125 -4.00 -18.26 -9.91
CA ALA A 125 -3.40 -17.09 -10.55
C ALA A 125 -1.98 -16.84 -10.05
N LEU A 126 -1.76 -16.88 -8.73
CA LEU A 126 -0.44 -16.68 -8.14
C LEU A 126 0.55 -17.80 -8.54
N ARG A 127 0.11 -19.05 -8.58
CA ARG A 127 0.95 -20.16 -9.09
C ARG A 127 1.32 -19.99 -10.57
N ALA A 128 0.41 -19.43 -11.37
CA ALA A 128 0.69 -19.21 -12.79
C ALA A 128 1.77 -18.15 -13.03
N VAL A 129 1.88 -17.12 -12.18
CA VAL A 129 2.91 -16.07 -12.29
C VAL A 129 4.22 -16.43 -11.58
N VAL A 130 4.20 -17.42 -10.69
CA VAL A 130 5.40 -17.99 -10.04
C VAL A 130 5.40 -19.52 -10.22
N PRO A 131 5.73 -20.02 -11.44
CA PRO A 131 5.68 -21.46 -11.73
C PRO A 131 6.66 -22.31 -10.90
N SER A 132 7.70 -21.68 -10.32
CA SER A 132 8.65 -22.32 -9.41
C SER A 132 8.06 -22.62 -8.02
N ALA A 133 6.91 -22.06 -7.66
CA ALA A 133 6.20 -22.37 -6.44
C ALA A 133 5.35 -23.65 -6.61
N GLU A 134 5.61 -24.67 -5.80
CA GLU A 134 4.79 -25.90 -5.81
C GLU A 134 3.39 -25.63 -5.24
N ASP A 135 3.28 -24.78 -4.22
CA ASP A 135 2.00 -24.34 -3.66
C ASP A 135 2.07 -22.90 -3.14
N VAL A 136 0.89 -22.33 -2.88
CA VAL A 136 0.70 -20.93 -2.48
C VAL A 136 -0.33 -20.83 -1.36
N LEU A 137 -0.12 -19.92 -0.42
CA LEU A 137 -1.09 -19.51 0.60
C LEU A 137 -1.17 -17.99 0.64
N VAL A 138 -2.36 -17.46 0.92
CA VAL A 138 -2.59 -16.01 1.06
C VAL A 138 -3.16 -15.73 2.44
N VAL A 139 -2.57 -14.76 3.13
CA VAL A 139 -2.97 -14.28 4.45
C VAL A 139 -3.15 -12.76 4.45
N ASN A 140 -3.53 -12.17 5.58
CA ASN A 140 -3.93 -10.77 5.68
C ASN A 140 -2.87 -9.75 5.23
N ASN A 141 -1.61 -9.96 5.55
CA ASN A 141 -0.48 -9.07 5.22
C ASN A 141 0.86 -9.80 5.36
N GLY A 142 1.96 -9.15 4.96
CA GLY A 142 3.31 -9.72 5.07
C GLY A 142 3.69 -10.11 6.50
N ALA A 143 3.42 -9.26 7.49
CA ALA A 143 3.70 -9.58 8.90
C ALA A 143 2.96 -10.85 9.36
N ALA A 144 1.71 -11.04 8.94
CA ALA A 144 0.94 -12.26 9.23
C ALA A 144 1.55 -13.51 8.54
N ALA A 145 2.16 -13.34 7.36
CA ALA A 145 2.86 -14.44 6.69
C ALA A 145 4.11 -14.86 7.47
N VAL A 146 4.93 -13.91 7.91
CA VAL A 146 6.11 -14.17 8.75
C VAL A 146 5.70 -14.75 10.09
N LEU A 147 4.69 -14.17 10.76
CA LEU A 147 4.13 -14.68 12.03
C LEU A 147 3.71 -16.15 11.90
N LEU A 148 2.96 -16.48 10.84
CA LEU A 148 2.50 -17.85 10.61
C LEU A 148 3.67 -18.81 10.36
N ALA A 149 4.64 -18.41 9.53
CA ALA A 149 5.81 -19.22 9.20
C ALA A 149 6.67 -19.48 10.45
N THR A 150 7.02 -18.43 11.20
CA THR A 150 7.85 -18.56 12.41
C THR A 150 7.13 -19.35 13.50
N THR A 151 5.83 -19.15 13.70
CA THR A 151 5.05 -19.97 14.65
C THR A 151 5.07 -21.46 14.23
N ALA A 152 4.78 -21.75 12.97
CA ALA A 152 4.67 -23.13 12.50
C ALA A 152 5.99 -23.89 12.54
N PHE A 153 7.13 -23.21 12.35
CA PHE A 153 8.45 -23.89 12.27
C PHE A 153 9.30 -23.75 13.51
N ALA A 154 9.12 -22.66 14.28
CA ALA A 154 10.05 -22.29 15.33
C ALA A 154 9.41 -21.99 16.71
N ALA A 155 8.11 -22.17 16.91
CA ALA A 155 7.54 -22.04 18.25
C ALA A 155 8.23 -22.98 19.25
N GLY A 156 8.79 -22.45 20.34
CA GLY A 156 9.64 -23.18 21.30
C GLY A 156 11.04 -23.53 20.79
N ARG A 157 11.42 -23.12 19.58
CA ARG A 157 12.72 -23.37 18.93
C ARG A 157 13.40 -22.06 18.56
N GLU A 158 14.44 -22.10 17.76
CA GLU A 158 15.22 -20.94 17.35
C GLU A 158 14.96 -20.54 15.90
N VAL A 159 14.88 -19.23 15.67
CA VAL A 159 14.96 -18.61 14.36
C VAL A 159 16.35 -18.00 14.22
N VAL A 160 17.16 -18.58 13.32
CA VAL A 160 18.50 -18.06 13.03
C VAL A 160 18.38 -16.95 11.99
N VAL A 161 18.90 -15.75 12.32
CA VAL A 161 18.79 -14.56 11.48
C VAL A 161 20.06 -13.70 11.57
N SER A 162 20.45 -13.05 10.46
CA SER A 162 21.58 -12.11 10.46
C SER A 162 21.23 -10.82 11.24
N ARG A 163 22.13 -10.32 12.08
CA ARG A 163 21.98 -9.01 12.74
C ARG A 163 21.74 -7.87 11.77
N GLY A 164 22.36 -7.88 10.60
CA GLY A 164 22.14 -6.88 9.56
C GLY A 164 20.78 -6.92 8.89
N GLU A 165 19.98 -7.96 9.18
CA GLU A 165 18.63 -8.16 8.60
C GLU A 165 17.49 -7.92 9.61
N LEU A 166 17.82 -7.49 10.83
CA LEU A 166 16.85 -7.10 11.84
C LEU A 166 16.28 -5.72 11.51
N VAL A 167 15.08 -5.69 10.96
CA VAL A 167 14.45 -4.49 10.43
C VAL A 167 13.37 -3.93 11.37
N GLU A 168 13.33 -2.60 11.49
CA GLU A 168 12.18 -1.86 12.00
C GLU A 168 11.40 -1.29 10.79
N ILE A 169 10.09 -1.57 10.74
CA ILE A 169 9.21 -1.15 9.64
C ILE A 169 8.21 -0.17 10.24
N GLY A 170 8.35 1.10 10.02
CA GLY A 170 7.43 2.18 10.43
C GLY A 170 6.60 1.99 11.71
N ASP A 171 6.26 3.07 12.38
CA ASP A 171 5.44 3.07 13.61
C ASP A 171 5.97 2.16 14.75
N GLY A 172 7.31 2.01 14.81
CA GLY A 172 7.96 1.22 15.85
C GLY A 172 7.78 -0.30 15.72
N PHE A 173 7.22 -0.80 14.61
CA PHE A 173 7.10 -2.23 14.37
C PHE A 173 8.47 -2.86 14.08
N ARG A 174 8.92 -3.76 14.94
CA ARG A 174 10.20 -4.47 14.85
C ARG A 174 9.99 -5.94 14.53
N LEU A 175 10.74 -6.43 13.57
CA LEU A 175 10.69 -7.85 13.20
C LEU A 175 11.10 -8.78 14.35
N PRO A 176 12.14 -8.48 15.15
CA PRO A 176 12.46 -9.26 16.35
C PRO A 176 11.27 -9.45 17.30
N ASP A 177 10.56 -8.36 17.64
CA ASP A 177 9.43 -8.42 18.57
C ASP A 177 8.30 -9.31 18.02
N LEU A 178 8.07 -9.26 16.69
CA LEU A 178 7.11 -10.14 16.04
C LEU A 178 7.53 -11.61 16.17
N ILE A 179 8.80 -11.93 15.91
CA ILE A 179 9.31 -13.31 16.00
C ILE A 179 9.19 -13.84 17.41
N GLU A 180 9.62 -13.08 18.42
CA GLU A 180 9.53 -13.47 19.83
C GLU A 180 8.09 -13.68 20.29
N SER A 181 7.15 -12.88 19.78
CA SER A 181 5.71 -13.05 20.07
C SER A 181 5.13 -14.39 19.62
N THR A 182 5.82 -15.12 18.73
CA THR A 182 5.43 -16.46 18.28
C THR A 182 5.83 -17.59 19.26
N GLY A 183 6.58 -17.24 20.30
CA GLY A 183 7.22 -18.20 21.20
C GLY A 183 8.52 -18.80 20.64
N ALA A 184 9.01 -18.30 19.52
CA ALA A 184 10.34 -18.61 19.01
C ALA A 184 11.41 -17.80 19.76
N ARG A 185 12.64 -18.34 19.82
CA ARG A 185 13.80 -17.60 20.29
C ARG A 185 14.59 -17.09 19.11
N LEU A 186 14.98 -15.81 19.17
CA LEU A 186 15.85 -15.24 18.16
C LEU A 186 17.29 -15.72 18.40
N HIS A 187 17.94 -16.22 17.33
CA HIS A 187 19.36 -16.56 17.34
C HIS A 187 20.06 -15.70 16.27
N GLU A 188 20.65 -14.61 16.73
CA GLU A 188 21.30 -13.63 15.87
C GLU A 188 22.72 -14.08 15.50
N VAL A 189 23.05 -14.03 14.19
CA VAL A 189 24.37 -14.41 13.68
C VAL A 189 25.07 -13.24 12.97
N GLY A 190 26.40 -13.30 12.91
CA GLY A 190 27.24 -12.29 12.30
C GLY A 190 27.24 -10.97 13.05
N THR A 191 27.48 -9.87 12.33
CA THR A 191 27.51 -8.49 12.81
C THR A 191 26.55 -7.62 12.01
N THR A 192 26.40 -6.35 12.38
CA THR A 192 25.49 -5.40 11.70
C THR A 192 25.74 -5.31 10.19
N ASN A 193 27.01 -5.33 9.76
CA ASN A 193 27.40 -5.10 8.38
C ASN A 193 27.93 -6.36 7.67
N ARG A 194 28.22 -7.44 8.39
CA ARG A 194 28.81 -8.65 7.79
C ARG A 194 28.30 -9.92 8.45
N VAL A 195 27.92 -10.87 7.61
CA VAL A 195 27.62 -12.25 8.00
C VAL A 195 28.23 -13.20 6.97
N ARG A 196 28.71 -14.37 7.42
CA ARG A 196 29.30 -15.43 6.62
C ARG A 196 28.50 -16.71 6.75
N LEU A 197 28.65 -17.61 5.79
CA LEU A 197 27.98 -18.91 5.83
C LEU A 197 28.35 -19.71 7.11
N ALA A 198 29.62 -19.61 7.56
CA ALA A 198 30.07 -20.25 8.79
C ALA A 198 29.29 -19.79 10.03
N ASP A 199 28.94 -18.48 10.11
CA ASP A 199 28.18 -17.94 11.24
C ASP A 199 26.80 -18.62 11.34
N TYR A 200 26.16 -18.94 10.21
CA TYR A 200 24.92 -19.70 10.19
C TYR A 200 25.14 -21.19 10.49
N ALA A 201 26.19 -21.79 9.91
CA ALA A 201 26.50 -23.21 10.10
C ALA A 201 26.75 -23.52 11.58
N ASP A 202 27.52 -22.66 12.28
CA ASP A 202 27.84 -22.81 13.70
C ASP A 202 26.62 -22.62 14.62
N ALA A 203 25.61 -21.87 14.17
CA ALA A 203 24.38 -21.62 14.91
C ALA A 203 23.32 -22.73 14.74
N ILE A 204 23.45 -23.58 13.71
CA ILE A 204 22.45 -24.62 13.43
C ILE A 204 22.65 -25.81 14.35
N GLY A 205 21.59 -26.18 15.05
CA GLY A 205 21.55 -27.31 15.97
C GLY A 205 20.15 -27.89 16.15
N PRO A 206 19.98 -28.83 17.10
CA PRO A 206 18.69 -29.47 17.37
C PRO A 206 17.57 -28.48 17.75
N ALA A 207 17.93 -27.32 18.29
CA ALA A 207 16.98 -26.26 18.63
C ALA A 207 16.55 -25.41 17.42
N THR A 208 17.25 -25.45 16.30
CA THR A 208 16.94 -24.63 15.13
C THR A 208 15.61 -25.03 14.50
N GLY A 209 14.69 -24.08 14.39
CA GLY A 209 13.40 -24.22 13.71
C GLY A 209 13.50 -23.86 12.22
N CYS A 210 14.13 -22.74 11.91
CA CYS A 210 14.41 -22.28 10.55
C CYS A 210 15.52 -21.23 10.53
N ILE A 211 16.08 -21.00 9.35
CA ILE A 211 16.84 -19.78 9.01
C ILE A 211 15.82 -18.80 8.44
N LEU A 212 15.82 -17.56 8.91
CA LEU A 212 15.04 -16.46 8.34
C LEU A 212 15.99 -15.52 7.61
N LYS A 213 15.81 -15.43 6.30
CA LYS A 213 16.51 -14.47 5.42
C LYS A 213 15.58 -13.30 5.16
N VAL A 214 15.95 -12.11 5.62
CA VAL A 214 15.11 -10.91 5.46
C VAL A 214 15.76 -9.94 4.49
N HIS A 215 14.98 -9.48 3.51
CA HIS A 215 15.42 -8.40 2.64
C HIS A 215 15.16 -7.05 3.31
N PRO A 216 16.19 -6.19 3.49
CA PRO A 216 16.05 -4.86 4.06
C PRO A 216 15.40 -3.91 3.03
N SER A 217 14.07 -4.00 2.89
CA SER A 217 13.31 -3.31 1.85
C SER A 217 13.15 -1.80 2.06
N ASN A 218 13.54 -1.27 3.22
CA ASN A 218 13.36 0.14 3.60
C ASN A 218 14.67 0.88 3.97
N PHE A 219 15.83 0.20 3.94
CA PHE A 219 17.14 0.80 4.14
C PHE A 219 18.22 0.07 3.32
N ARG A 220 19.40 0.67 3.23
CA ARG A 220 20.60 0.08 2.59
C ARG A 220 21.76 0.07 3.57
N ILE A 221 22.58 -0.98 3.49
CA ILE A 221 23.86 -1.07 4.17
C ILE A 221 24.94 -0.91 3.11
N GLU A 222 25.77 0.09 3.25
CA GLU A 222 26.84 0.41 2.29
C GLU A 222 28.23 0.36 2.96
N GLY A 223 29.28 0.20 2.15
CA GLY A 223 30.66 0.16 2.61
C GLY A 223 31.22 -1.26 2.76
N PHE A 224 31.89 -1.56 3.87
CA PHE A 224 32.51 -2.85 4.14
C PHE A 224 31.46 -3.87 4.61
N THR A 225 30.67 -4.39 3.67
CA THR A 225 29.52 -5.26 3.93
C THR A 225 29.70 -6.65 3.34
N ALA A 226 29.00 -7.64 3.89
CA ALA A 226 28.83 -8.97 3.32
C ALA A 226 27.53 -9.58 3.81
N SER A 227 26.79 -10.25 2.91
CA SER A 227 25.59 -11.03 3.21
C SER A 227 25.70 -12.41 2.57
N VAL A 228 24.97 -13.38 3.11
CA VAL A 228 24.93 -14.75 2.55
C VAL A 228 23.70 -14.87 1.64
N PRO A 229 23.87 -15.23 0.36
CA PRO A 229 22.75 -15.43 -0.56
C PRO A 229 21.98 -16.72 -0.23
N ILE A 230 20.70 -16.76 -0.62
CA ILE A 230 19.79 -17.90 -0.36
C ILE A 230 20.41 -19.23 -0.86
N ARG A 231 21.04 -19.25 -2.03
CA ARG A 231 21.65 -20.46 -2.60
C ARG A 231 22.70 -21.09 -1.69
N GLU A 232 23.42 -20.28 -0.92
CA GLU A 232 24.40 -20.79 0.03
C GLU A 232 23.71 -21.26 1.32
N LEU A 233 22.73 -20.50 1.84
CA LEU A 233 21.94 -20.91 3.01
C LEU A 233 21.20 -22.25 2.75
N ALA A 234 20.72 -22.48 1.53
CA ALA A 234 20.03 -23.70 1.14
C ALA A 234 20.92 -24.96 1.17
N THR A 235 22.25 -24.83 1.28
CA THR A 235 23.16 -25.96 1.48
C THR A 235 23.23 -26.43 2.93
N LEU A 236 22.71 -25.65 3.87
CA LEU A 236 22.74 -25.97 5.29
C LEU A 236 21.57 -26.88 5.69
N PRO A 237 21.72 -27.71 6.74
CA PRO A 237 20.70 -28.67 7.16
C PRO A 237 19.56 -28.00 7.98
N ALA A 238 19.03 -26.88 7.49
CA ALA A 238 17.93 -26.14 8.12
C ALA A 238 17.03 -25.54 7.04
N ARG A 239 15.74 -25.42 7.35
CA ARG A 239 14.75 -24.79 6.43
C ARG A 239 15.06 -23.31 6.24
N VAL A 240 15.08 -22.86 4.98
CA VAL A 240 15.26 -21.44 4.62
C VAL A 240 13.91 -20.79 4.33
N VAL A 241 13.53 -19.83 5.15
CA VAL A 241 12.38 -18.93 4.94
C VAL A 241 12.93 -17.58 4.51
N ALA A 242 12.52 -17.10 3.33
CA ALA A 242 12.91 -15.78 2.84
C ALA A 242 11.74 -14.80 2.93
N ASP A 243 11.92 -13.68 3.64
CA ASP A 243 10.97 -12.57 3.66
C ASP A 243 11.44 -11.46 2.73
N LEU A 244 10.77 -11.33 1.59
CA LEU A 244 11.14 -10.37 0.54
C LEU A 244 10.33 -9.07 0.59
N GLY A 245 9.36 -8.97 1.46
CA GLY A 245 8.61 -7.74 1.78
C GLY A 245 8.08 -6.89 0.62
N SER A 246 8.84 -6.71 -0.45
CA SER A 246 8.53 -5.80 -1.56
C SER A 246 7.42 -6.25 -2.50
N GLY A 247 7.14 -7.56 -2.55
CA GLY A 247 6.10 -8.10 -3.41
C GLY A 247 6.46 -8.23 -4.88
N LEU A 248 7.75 -8.16 -5.24
CA LEU A 248 8.21 -8.47 -6.58
C LEU A 248 8.16 -9.99 -6.80
N VAL A 249 7.34 -10.45 -7.76
CA VAL A 249 7.12 -11.89 -7.98
C VAL A 249 8.06 -12.51 -9.01
N ALA A 250 8.59 -11.70 -9.92
CA ALA A 250 9.56 -12.07 -10.95
C ALA A 250 10.59 -10.95 -11.14
N PRO A 251 11.79 -11.23 -11.71
CA PRO A 251 12.80 -10.21 -11.95
C PRO A 251 12.28 -9.02 -12.75
N ASP A 252 12.67 -7.79 -12.36
CA ASP A 252 12.36 -6.57 -13.08
C ASP A 252 13.68 -5.90 -13.54
N PRO A 253 13.88 -5.67 -14.85
CA PRO A 253 15.10 -5.04 -15.36
C PRO A 253 15.36 -3.63 -14.83
N LEU A 254 14.33 -2.89 -14.42
CA LEU A 254 14.48 -1.56 -13.81
C LEU A 254 14.86 -1.64 -12.33
N LEU A 255 14.69 -2.80 -11.71
CA LEU A 255 14.94 -3.03 -10.28
C LEU A 255 15.91 -4.23 -10.10
N PRO A 256 17.11 -4.22 -10.70
CA PRO A 256 18.00 -5.39 -10.74
C PRO A 256 18.51 -5.83 -9.37
N ASP A 257 18.54 -4.91 -8.40
CA ASP A 257 19.00 -5.19 -7.02
C ASP A 257 17.85 -5.61 -6.09
N GLU A 258 16.60 -5.56 -6.57
CA GLU A 258 15.43 -5.95 -5.78
C GLU A 258 15.18 -7.46 -5.94
N PRO A 259 15.22 -8.25 -4.85
CA PRO A 259 14.98 -9.68 -4.93
C PRO A 259 13.51 -9.99 -5.25
N ASP A 260 13.30 -11.05 -6.00
CA ASP A 260 11.98 -11.52 -6.40
C ASP A 260 11.71 -12.95 -5.91
N VAL A 261 10.42 -13.30 -5.86
CA VAL A 261 9.94 -14.59 -5.35
C VAL A 261 10.45 -15.75 -6.19
N ALA A 262 10.39 -15.64 -7.54
CA ALA A 262 10.77 -16.72 -8.44
C ALA A 262 12.26 -17.07 -8.32
N SER A 263 13.12 -16.06 -8.28
CA SER A 263 14.57 -16.21 -8.10
C SER A 263 14.93 -16.78 -6.72
N ALA A 264 14.24 -16.36 -5.66
CA ALA A 264 14.47 -16.84 -4.30
C ALA A 264 14.13 -18.35 -4.17
N LEU A 265 13.00 -18.78 -4.75
CA LEU A 265 12.63 -20.20 -4.80
C LEU A 265 13.63 -21.01 -5.64
N ALA A 266 14.03 -20.52 -6.82
CA ALA A 266 15.03 -21.15 -7.66
C ALA A 266 16.41 -21.26 -6.97
N ALA A 267 16.72 -20.33 -6.07
CA ALA A 267 17.93 -20.37 -5.24
C ALA A 267 17.84 -21.35 -4.07
N GLY A 268 16.69 -22.00 -3.85
CA GLY A 268 16.51 -23.07 -2.87
C GLY A 268 15.82 -22.65 -1.57
N ALA A 269 15.16 -21.49 -1.51
CA ALA A 269 14.29 -21.18 -0.39
C ALA A 269 13.14 -22.20 -0.28
N ASP A 270 12.90 -22.73 0.93
CA ASP A 270 11.77 -23.65 1.16
C ASP A 270 10.43 -22.89 1.20
N LEU A 271 10.47 -21.64 1.62
CA LEU A 271 9.34 -20.74 1.71
C LEU A 271 9.77 -19.30 1.43
N VAL A 272 8.96 -18.58 0.67
CA VAL A 272 9.12 -17.14 0.44
C VAL A 272 7.86 -16.42 0.88
N THR A 273 8.00 -15.34 1.66
CA THR A 273 6.91 -14.42 2.00
C THR A 273 7.07 -13.10 1.26
N ALA A 274 5.95 -12.50 0.86
CA ALA A 274 5.94 -11.24 0.13
C ALA A 274 4.65 -10.44 0.43
N SER A 275 4.66 -9.13 0.16
CA SER A 275 3.49 -8.26 0.37
C SER A 275 2.76 -7.97 -0.94
N GLY A 276 1.42 -8.02 -0.93
CA GLY A 276 0.61 -7.77 -2.13
C GLY A 276 0.43 -6.29 -2.47
N ASP A 277 0.51 -5.40 -1.49
CA ASP A 277 0.21 -3.96 -1.57
C ASP A 277 1.44 -3.08 -1.83
N LYS A 278 2.48 -3.67 -2.41
CA LYS A 278 3.71 -2.96 -2.77
C LYS A 278 3.97 -3.10 -4.27
N LEU A 279 5.13 -3.66 -4.70
CA LEU A 279 5.50 -3.75 -6.12
C LEU A 279 4.54 -4.61 -6.97
N LEU A 280 3.85 -5.58 -6.37
CA LEU A 280 2.78 -6.30 -7.06
C LEU A 280 1.61 -5.38 -7.47
N GLY A 281 1.37 -4.30 -6.73
CA GLY A 281 0.30 -3.34 -7.02
C GLY A 281 -1.11 -3.84 -6.70
N GLY A 282 -1.24 -4.80 -5.79
CA GLY A 282 -2.50 -5.37 -5.35
C GLY A 282 -3.00 -4.83 -4.01
N PRO A 283 -4.04 -5.44 -3.44
CA PRO A 283 -4.51 -5.13 -2.11
C PRO A 283 -3.51 -5.60 -1.06
N GLN A 284 -3.64 -5.10 0.17
CA GLN A 284 -2.86 -5.62 1.29
C GLN A 284 -3.07 -7.13 1.42
N ALA A 285 -1.99 -7.87 1.31
CA ALA A 285 -1.93 -9.32 1.39
C ALA A 285 -0.56 -9.78 1.88
N GLY A 286 -0.51 -10.88 2.61
CA GLY A 286 0.68 -11.69 2.80
C GLY A 286 0.65 -12.85 1.83
N LEU A 287 1.59 -12.88 0.92
CA LEU A 287 1.75 -13.92 -0.08
C LEU A 287 2.78 -14.91 0.43
N VAL A 288 2.48 -16.19 0.32
CA VAL A 288 3.37 -17.28 0.77
C VAL A 288 3.52 -18.24 -0.38
N PHE A 289 4.75 -18.47 -0.83
CA PHE A 289 5.11 -19.35 -1.92
C PHE A 289 6.12 -20.37 -1.42
N GLY A 290 6.04 -21.61 -1.85
CA GLY A 290 7.04 -22.60 -1.42
C GLY A 290 6.74 -23.99 -1.85
N ARG A 291 7.45 -24.94 -1.22
CA ARG A 291 7.23 -26.38 -1.40
C ARG A 291 5.84 -26.77 -0.90
N ALA A 292 5.20 -27.69 -1.59
CA ALA A 292 3.82 -28.11 -1.29
C ALA A 292 3.64 -28.56 0.17
N GLU A 293 4.54 -29.38 0.68
CA GLU A 293 4.52 -29.88 2.06
C GLU A 293 4.69 -28.77 3.11
N VAL A 294 5.53 -27.75 2.78
CA VAL A 294 5.82 -26.60 3.65
C VAL A 294 4.60 -25.69 3.73
N VAL A 295 4.02 -25.35 2.59
CA VAL A 295 2.81 -24.53 2.50
C VAL A 295 1.61 -25.21 3.12
N GLU A 296 1.44 -26.53 2.91
CA GLU A 296 0.36 -27.31 3.51
C GLU A 296 0.46 -27.36 5.04
N ARG A 297 1.67 -27.44 5.61
CA ARG A 297 1.87 -27.33 7.06
C ARG A 297 1.37 -25.98 7.60
N LEU A 298 1.65 -24.88 6.89
CA LEU A 298 1.15 -23.56 7.27
C LEU A 298 -0.39 -23.49 7.15
N ARG A 299 -0.94 -24.03 6.07
CA ARG A 299 -2.39 -24.03 5.80
C ARG A 299 -3.18 -24.76 6.88
N ARG A 300 -2.63 -25.84 7.43
CA ARG A 300 -3.24 -26.64 8.53
C ARG A 300 -3.03 -26.04 9.89
N HIS A 301 -2.11 -25.08 10.05
CA HIS A 301 -1.87 -24.47 11.36
C HIS A 301 -3.09 -23.67 11.82
N PRO A 302 -3.53 -23.77 13.11
CA PRO A 302 -4.70 -23.05 13.60
C PRO A 302 -4.66 -21.53 13.38
N LEU A 303 -3.46 -20.94 13.46
CA LEU A 303 -3.22 -19.52 13.21
C LEU A 303 -3.59 -19.09 11.78
N ALA A 304 -3.49 -19.99 10.78
CA ALA A 304 -3.87 -19.67 9.41
C ALA A 304 -5.32 -19.21 9.28
N ARG A 305 -6.21 -19.70 10.16
CA ARG A 305 -7.59 -19.24 10.20
C ARG A 305 -7.71 -17.83 10.78
N ALA A 306 -6.93 -17.49 11.80
CA ALA A 306 -6.95 -16.18 12.43
C ALA A 306 -6.42 -15.08 11.48
N VAL A 307 -5.42 -15.40 10.65
CA VAL A 307 -4.81 -14.48 9.68
C VAL A 307 -5.40 -14.61 8.27
N ARG A 308 -6.56 -15.23 8.12
CA ARG A 308 -7.21 -15.53 6.84
C ARG A 308 -7.69 -14.26 6.14
N MET A 309 -7.32 -14.10 4.89
CA MET A 309 -7.77 -12.99 4.04
C MET A 309 -9.28 -13.05 3.74
N ASP A 310 -9.94 -11.89 3.70
CA ASP A 310 -11.35 -11.76 3.32
C ASP A 310 -11.58 -11.94 1.81
N LYS A 311 -12.87 -12.03 1.41
CA LYS A 311 -13.24 -12.30 0.01
C LYS A 311 -13.00 -11.13 -0.93
N LEU A 312 -13.11 -9.88 -0.45
CA LEU A 312 -12.96 -8.69 -1.27
C LEU A 312 -11.52 -8.54 -1.73
N ARG A 313 -10.59 -8.69 -0.78
CA ARG A 313 -9.17 -8.63 -1.09
C ARG A 313 -8.69 -9.84 -1.91
N LEU A 314 -9.26 -11.04 -1.71
CA LEU A 314 -8.97 -12.19 -2.59
C LEU A 314 -9.39 -11.92 -4.04
N ALA A 315 -10.57 -11.36 -4.26
CA ALA A 315 -11.03 -11.00 -5.59
C ALA A 315 -10.16 -9.91 -6.25
N ALA A 316 -9.82 -8.86 -5.48
CA ALA A 316 -8.93 -7.81 -5.95
C ALA A 316 -7.52 -8.34 -6.29
N LEU A 317 -6.97 -9.22 -5.46
CA LEU A 317 -5.66 -9.83 -5.68
C LEU A 317 -5.66 -10.69 -6.95
N GLU A 318 -6.69 -11.52 -7.16
CA GLU A 318 -6.83 -12.31 -8.38
C GLU A 318 -6.88 -11.41 -9.62
N ALA A 319 -7.71 -10.36 -9.58
CA ALA A 319 -7.82 -9.41 -10.67
C ALA A 319 -6.54 -8.60 -10.91
N THR A 320 -5.76 -8.30 -9.87
CA THR A 320 -4.44 -7.69 -10.00
C THR A 320 -3.47 -8.61 -10.75
N VAL A 321 -3.43 -9.89 -10.38
CA VAL A 321 -2.49 -10.86 -10.96
C VAL A 321 -2.85 -11.26 -12.39
N ARG A 322 -4.16 -11.38 -12.70
CA ARG A 322 -4.66 -11.79 -14.03
C ARG A 322 -4.89 -10.61 -14.97
N GLY A 323 -5.08 -9.43 -14.42
CA GLY A 323 -5.51 -8.25 -15.16
C GLY A 323 -4.39 -7.49 -15.86
N PRO A 324 -4.70 -6.29 -16.35
CA PRO A 324 -3.70 -5.38 -16.91
C PRO A 324 -2.67 -4.99 -15.86
N ARG A 325 -1.51 -4.47 -16.32
CA ARG A 325 -0.47 -3.94 -15.43
C ARG A 325 -1.07 -2.98 -14.40
N ALA A 326 -0.80 -3.21 -13.13
CA ALA A 326 -1.28 -2.38 -12.03
C ALA A 326 -0.68 -0.96 -12.08
N PRO A 327 -1.33 0.05 -11.49
CA PRO A 327 -0.85 1.44 -11.48
C PRO A 327 0.59 1.58 -10.95
N VAL A 328 0.98 0.80 -9.96
CA VAL A 328 2.37 0.74 -9.46
C VAL A 328 3.35 0.37 -10.59
N GLY A 329 3.06 -0.70 -11.33
CA GLY A 329 3.89 -1.13 -12.44
C GLY A 329 3.93 -0.08 -13.57
N ILE A 330 2.83 0.62 -13.85
CA ILE A 330 2.80 1.73 -14.81
C ILE A 330 3.69 2.86 -14.32
N ALA A 331 3.58 3.26 -13.06
CA ALA A 331 4.36 4.37 -12.49
C ALA A 331 5.87 4.07 -12.42
N VAL A 332 6.27 2.84 -12.07
CA VAL A 332 7.69 2.42 -12.05
C VAL A 332 8.30 2.46 -13.45
N HIS A 333 7.54 2.03 -14.47
CA HIS A 333 8.01 1.95 -15.86
C HIS A 333 7.63 3.17 -16.72
N ALA A 334 7.17 4.27 -16.10
CA ALA A 334 6.83 5.47 -16.84
C ALA A 334 8.06 6.04 -17.57
N ASP A 335 7.92 6.30 -18.85
CA ASP A 335 8.97 6.86 -19.70
C ASP A 335 9.22 8.33 -19.36
N ALA A 336 10.50 8.73 -19.23
CA ALA A 336 10.88 10.08 -18.83
C ALA A 336 10.48 11.13 -19.89
N ALA A 337 10.51 10.78 -21.19
CA ALA A 337 10.11 11.71 -22.26
C ALA A 337 8.59 11.90 -22.29
N GLU A 338 7.81 10.86 -22.03
CA GLU A 338 6.35 10.96 -21.86
C GLU A 338 5.98 11.81 -20.64
N LEU A 339 6.70 11.65 -19.52
CA LEU A 339 6.53 12.49 -18.34
C LEU A 339 6.85 13.96 -18.60
N LEU A 340 7.93 14.25 -19.36
CA LEU A 340 8.27 15.61 -19.78
C LEU A 340 7.12 16.24 -20.56
N ALA A 341 6.71 15.58 -21.65
CA ALA A 341 5.64 16.08 -22.50
C ALA A 341 4.32 16.29 -21.74
N ARG A 342 4.05 15.45 -20.74
CA ARG A 342 2.88 15.57 -19.87
C ARG A 342 3.00 16.77 -18.91
N CYS A 343 4.19 16.99 -18.33
CA CYS A 343 4.47 18.16 -17.48
C CYS A 343 4.37 19.47 -18.26
N GLU A 344 4.84 19.51 -19.51
CA GLU A 344 4.74 20.66 -20.39
C GLU A 344 3.27 21.01 -20.69
N ARG A 345 2.47 20.02 -21.09
CA ARG A 345 1.01 20.23 -21.29
C ARG A 345 0.30 20.72 -20.02
N LEU A 346 0.69 20.18 -18.88
CA LEU A 346 0.12 20.61 -17.59
C LEU A 346 0.52 22.05 -17.27
N ALA A 347 1.79 22.43 -17.47
CA ALA A 347 2.27 23.81 -17.26
C ALA A 347 1.57 24.80 -18.20
N ASP A 348 1.40 24.44 -19.48
CA ASP A 348 0.65 25.26 -20.47
C ASP A 348 -0.82 25.42 -20.06
N ALA A 349 -1.46 24.35 -19.60
CA ALA A 349 -2.84 24.41 -19.12
C ALA A 349 -3.01 25.29 -17.85
N ILE A 350 -1.97 25.36 -17.01
CA ILE A 350 -1.98 26.23 -15.82
C ILE A 350 -1.77 27.69 -16.22
N ALA A 351 -0.84 27.96 -17.16
CA ALA A 351 -0.52 29.27 -17.74
C ALA A 351 -0.32 30.39 -16.69
N ALA A 352 0.45 30.14 -15.64
CA ALA A 352 0.69 31.08 -14.56
C ALA A 352 2.16 31.38 -14.32
N GLU A 353 2.46 32.61 -13.88
CA GLU A 353 3.82 33.03 -13.55
C GLU A 353 4.40 32.19 -12.40
N GLY A 354 5.70 31.88 -12.45
CA GLY A 354 6.39 31.09 -11.44
C GLY A 354 6.21 29.57 -11.57
N VAL A 355 5.41 29.10 -12.54
CA VAL A 355 5.28 27.68 -12.91
C VAL A 355 6.39 27.33 -13.90
N ARG A 356 7.10 26.21 -13.64
CA ARG A 356 8.20 25.74 -14.51
C ARG A 356 8.20 24.22 -14.56
N VAL A 357 8.58 23.65 -15.68
CA VAL A 357 8.92 22.22 -15.79
C VAL A 357 10.38 22.05 -15.42
N VAL A 358 10.67 21.11 -14.55
CA VAL A 358 12.01 20.83 -14.04
C VAL A 358 12.29 19.33 -14.07
N GLU A 359 13.55 18.96 -14.28
CA GLU A 359 13.99 17.58 -14.11
C GLU A 359 13.83 17.20 -12.62
N ALA A 360 13.25 16.04 -12.38
CA ALA A 360 12.95 15.58 -11.02
C ALA A 360 12.86 14.04 -11.00
N ALA A 361 13.69 13.42 -10.16
CA ALA A 361 13.65 11.99 -9.98
C ALA A 361 12.50 11.58 -9.04
N GLY A 362 11.70 10.61 -9.46
CA GLY A 362 10.79 9.90 -8.60
C GLY A 362 11.50 8.80 -7.80
N ALA A 363 10.77 8.13 -6.92
CA ALA A 363 11.26 7.01 -6.12
C ALA A 363 10.23 5.88 -6.06
N VAL A 364 10.69 4.65 -5.88
CA VAL A 364 9.80 3.52 -5.61
C VAL A 364 9.07 3.74 -4.28
N GLY A 365 9.78 4.13 -3.23
CA GLY A 365 9.20 4.48 -1.94
C GLY A 365 9.35 3.39 -0.89
N GLY A 366 8.52 3.45 0.15
CA GLY A 366 8.65 2.58 1.31
C GLY A 366 8.29 1.12 1.04
N GLY A 367 9.27 0.24 1.19
CA GLY A 367 9.06 -1.21 1.15
C GLY A 367 9.46 -1.90 -0.15
N GLY A 368 10.27 -1.25 -0.99
CA GLY A 368 10.89 -1.89 -2.16
C GLY A 368 11.93 -0.99 -2.81
N ALA A 369 12.98 -1.58 -3.37
CA ALA A 369 14.07 -0.93 -4.10
C ALA A 369 14.63 0.33 -3.39
N PRO A 370 15.13 0.21 -2.13
CA PRO A 370 15.60 1.35 -1.36
C PRO A 370 16.74 2.06 -2.08
N GLY A 371 16.66 3.40 -2.14
CA GLY A 371 17.66 4.25 -2.82
C GLY A 371 17.59 4.24 -4.36
N ARG A 372 16.67 3.48 -4.98
CA ARG A 372 16.48 3.53 -6.43
C ARG A 372 15.70 4.78 -6.82
N THR A 373 16.29 5.59 -7.67
CA THR A 373 15.65 6.76 -8.29
C THR A 373 15.09 6.41 -9.66
N LEU A 374 13.96 7.00 -9.99
CA LEU A 374 13.26 6.83 -11.27
C LEU A 374 13.39 8.15 -12.05
N PRO A 375 14.12 8.21 -13.17
CA PRO A 375 14.26 9.43 -13.95
C PRO A 375 12.90 10.00 -14.36
N GLY A 376 12.73 11.34 -14.33
CA GLY A 376 11.46 11.96 -14.68
C GLY A 376 11.46 13.48 -14.56
N TRP A 377 10.26 14.05 -14.55
CA TRP A 377 10.02 15.49 -14.59
C TRP A 377 8.88 15.87 -13.67
N ALA A 378 8.87 17.11 -13.22
CA ALA A 378 7.82 17.67 -12.39
C ALA A 378 7.48 19.11 -12.76
N VAL A 379 6.26 19.52 -12.47
CA VAL A 379 5.87 20.92 -12.50
C VAL A 379 6.22 21.55 -11.16
N SER A 380 7.06 22.59 -11.19
CA SER A 380 7.55 23.30 -10.01
C SER A 380 6.70 24.53 -9.75
N LEU A 381 6.16 24.65 -8.55
CA LEU A 381 5.29 25.72 -8.06
C LEU A 381 5.95 26.46 -6.89
N PRO A 382 5.48 27.68 -6.51
CA PRO A 382 5.82 28.28 -5.22
C PRO A 382 5.51 27.34 -4.05
N GLU A 383 6.37 27.29 -3.04
CA GLU A 383 6.21 26.39 -1.88
C GLU A 383 4.87 26.58 -1.15
N ALA A 384 4.38 27.83 -1.06
CA ALA A 384 3.11 28.17 -0.42
C ALA A 384 1.89 27.42 -1.03
N CYS A 385 1.99 26.96 -2.28
CA CYS A 385 0.93 26.17 -2.93
C CYS A 385 0.75 24.81 -2.24
N ALA A 386 1.78 24.24 -1.63
CA ALA A 386 1.73 22.90 -1.06
C ALA A 386 0.62 22.76 0.01
N ALA A 387 0.48 23.73 0.91
CA ALA A 387 -0.55 23.72 1.94
C ALA A 387 -1.96 23.84 1.34
N ARG A 388 -2.14 24.74 0.36
CA ARG A 388 -3.43 24.96 -0.31
C ARG A 388 -3.86 23.76 -1.13
N LEU A 389 -2.94 23.11 -1.82
CA LEU A 389 -3.20 21.91 -2.58
C LEU A 389 -3.66 20.75 -1.67
N ARG A 390 -3.04 20.58 -0.49
CA ARG A 390 -3.47 19.54 0.47
C ARG A 390 -4.85 19.81 1.06
N SER A 391 -5.23 21.07 1.26
CA SER A 391 -6.55 21.44 1.78
C SER A 391 -7.60 21.68 0.70
N GLY A 392 -7.23 21.55 -0.58
CA GLY A 392 -8.11 21.71 -1.73
C GLY A 392 -9.04 20.51 -1.97
N ARG A 393 -9.94 20.66 -2.94
CA ARG A 393 -10.81 19.59 -3.43
C ARG A 393 -10.70 19.51 -4.96
N PRO A 394 -10.07 18.45 -5.51
CA PRO A 394 -9.44 17.33 -4.80
C PRO A 394 -8.20 17.75 -4.00
N ALA A 395 -7.87 16.98 -2.94
CA ALA A 395 -6.62 17.15 -2.24
C ALA A 395 -5.46 16.66 -3.14
N VAL A 396 -4.42 17.49 -3.28
CA VAL A 396 -3.21 17.14 -4.07
C VAL A 396 -2.00 17.19 -3.15
N VAL A 397 -1.22 16.12 -3.14
CA VAL A 397 0.03 16.06 -2.37
C VAL A 397 1.21 16.04 -3.33
N GLY A 398 1.96 17.16 -3.38
CA GLY A 398 3.27 17.25 -3.99
C GLY A 398 4.38 17.13 -2.95
N ARG A 399 5.65 17.11 -3.40
CA ARG A 399 6.80 17.16 -2.48
C ARG A 399 7.41 18.55 -2.44
N ILE A 400 7.94 18.92 -1.26
CA ILE A 400 8.72 20.16 -1.12
C ILE A 400 10.20 19.82 -1.30
N GLU A 401 10.83 20.48 -2.24
CA GLU A 401 12.26 20.33 -2.51
C GLU A 401 12.86 21.71 -2.85
N ARG A 402 13.95 22.09 -2.15
CA ARG A 402 14.67 23.37 -2.36
C ARG A 402 13.76 24.60 -2.38
N GLY A 403 12.80 24.68 -1.45
CA GLY A 403 11.86 25.81 -1.34
C GLY A 403 10.82 25.89 -2.46
N ARG A 404 10.57 24.78 -3.14
CA ARG A 404 9.55 24.68 -4.21
C ARG A 404 8.63 23.50 -3.95
N CYS A 405 7.37 23.61 -4.33
CA CYS A 405 6.43 22.52 -4.38
C CYS A 405 6.51 21.86 -5.76
N LEU A 406 6.95 20.61 -5.79
CA LEU A 406 7.07 19.82 -7.01
C LEU A 406 5.85 18.93 -7.18
N ILE A 407 5.25 18.98 -8.36
CA ILE A 407 4.13 18.15 -8.80
C ILE A 407 4.65 17.16 -9.83
N ASP A 408 4.95 15.97 -9.38
CA ASP A 408 5.42 14.86 -10.22
C ASP A 408 4.20 14.03 -10.68
N VAL A 409 3.98 14.00 -11.99
CA VAL A 409 2.77 13.37 -12.56
C VAL A 409 2.87 11.84 -12.72
N ARG A 410 4.00 11.24 -12.34
CA ARG A 410 4.27 9.80 -12.47
C ARG A 410 3.17 8.92 -11.86
N CYS A 411 2.69 9.28 -10.66
CA CYS A 411 1.68 8.53 -9.92
C CYS A 411 0.25 9.05 -10.16
N VAL A 412 0.09 10.09 -10.98
CA VAL A 412 -1.22 10.68 -11.30
C VAL A 412 -1.78 9.99 -12.55
N PRO A 413 -2.98 9.41 -12.51
CA PRO A 413 -3.64 8.90 -13.71
C PRO A 413 -3.79 10.01 -14.77
N PRO A 414 -3.55 9.75 -16.07
CA PRO A 414 -3.71 10.77 -17.11
C PRO A 414 -5.11 11.40 -17.17
N ALA A 415 -6.14 10.65 -16.78
CA ALA A 415 -7.53 11.15 -16.69
C ALA A 415 -7.70 12.28 -15.66
N ASP A 416 -6.81 12.39 -14.67
CA ASP A 416 -6.86 13.40 -13.63
C ASP A 416 -6.09 14.68 -13.97
N ASP A 417 -5.44 14.79 -15.15
CA ASP A 417 -4.63 15.96 -15.50
C ASP A 417 -5.45 17.27 -15.49
N SER A 418 -6.69 17.24 -15.93
CA SER A 418 -7.57 18.43 -15.92
C SER A 418 -7.99 18.81 -14.49
N ARG A 419 -8.26 17.84 -13.64
CA ARG A 419 -8.56 18.05 -12.20
C ARG A 419 -7.34 18.62 -11.47
N LEU A 420 -6.16 18.08 -11.77
CA LEU A 420 -4.87 18.54 -11.22
C LEU A 420 -4.57 19.99 -11.65
N ALA A 421 -4.72 20.33 -12.96
CA ALA A 421 -4.55 21.70 -13.45
C ALA A 421 -5.48 22.68 -12.76
N THR A 422 -6.75 22.30 -12.57
CA THR A 422 -7.75 23.12 -11.88
C THR A 422 -7.39 23.37 -10.41
N ALA A 423 -6.95 22.31 -9.69
CA ALA A 423 -6.52 22.42 -8.31
C ALA A 423 -5.28 23.33 -8.17
N ILE A 424 -4.32 23.22 -9.10
CA ILE A 424 -3.11 24.06 -9.09
C ILE A 424 -3.48 25.52 -9.34
N ARG A 425 -4.32 25.83 -10.33
CA ARG A 425 -4.79 27.21 -10.59
C ARG A 425 -5.47 27.83 -9.36
N ALA A 426 -6.35 27.07 -8.69
CA ALA A 426 -6.99 27.53 -7.47
C ALA A 426 -5.99 27.82 -6.33
N ALA A 427 -4.97 26.96 -6.18
CA ALA A 427 -3.91 27.15 -5.19
C ALA A 427 -3.02 28.36 -5.48
N LEU A 428 -2.82 28.71 -6.74
CA LEU A 428 -2.07 29.92 -7.18
C LEU A 428 -2.90 31.19 -7.00
N ALA A 429 -4.19 31.17 -7.32
CA ALA A 429 -5.06 32.36 -7.22
C ALA A 429 -5.28 32.85 -5.78
N GLY A 430 -5.03 32.03 -4.79
CA GLY A 430 -5.08 32.41 -3.39
C GLY A 430 -3.79 33.10 -2.85
N GLN A 431 -2.85 33.47 -3.73
CA GLN A 431 -1.61 34.19 -3.35
C GLN A 431 -1.88 35.68 -3.05
#